data_9de405cb2850c2142cbb382ee2d4866d
#
_entry.id   9de405cb2850c2142cbb382ee2d4866d
#
_cell.length_a   1.000
_cell.length_b   1.000
_cell.length_c   1.000
_cell.angle_alpha   90.00
_cell.angle_beta   90.00
_cell.angle_gamma   90.00
#
_symmetry.space_group_name_H-M   'P 1'
#
loop_
_entity.id
_entity.type
_entity.pdbx_description
1 polymer ?
#
loop_
_entity_poly.entity_id
_entity_poly.type
_entity_poly.pdbx_seq_one_letter_code
_entity_poly.pdbx_strand_id
1 'polypeptide(L)'
;MSMSASRHAWVSLRRSSLPRQRWFIIVLALLGGCALAMNTIVAGHVRDQIDAADAGKRLNYVVVDSTGRGSSGPINAAARRQMMGMDHVAKVYEWSQAGLLCDDDNGLPQIVWATAQIPDVPPATVAFDGPTRPVRPGEVIVLDAVNGHDLKALLGTTINVSYQRKTKASEAEAVPTKLKVVGLYDSSRPNNDGPDTVYVNVDDAKNWEAANAGMSPQAFDKQGVSRAYVEADSRAHVADVHRQLSQAGFSATSQADVVGYADQMTSDVQRMQTILIVVICVAALVLGVSVGSTISRQRGSQIAVFKAFGRSGEWILGCLEMEALFIGVVMALGIVIVGLVLCGVAMALTAVGVNLGPVAMSPVPLADVLEQGAWFPLVLLAAVPLGCLPRTIVSVKTHKPYELLRE
;
A
#
# COMPACT_ATOMS: atom_id res chain seq x y z
N MET A 1 8.01 57.10 -13.49
CA MET A 1 7.14 56.04 -12.96
C MET A 1 8.03 54.92 -12.40
N SER A 2 8.10 54.74 -11.09
CA SER A 2 8.89 53.64 -10.48
C SER A 2 8.08 52.35 -10.57
N MET A 3 8.42 51.46 -11.47
CA MET A 3 7.91 50.08 -11.43
C MET A 3 8.38 49.38 -10.14
N SER A 4 7.47 48.71 -9.43
CA SER A 4 7.88 47.90 -8.29
C SER A 4 8.81 46.75 -8.72
N ALA A 5 9.71 46.32 -7.85
CA ALA A 5 10.66 45.24 -8.14
C ALA A 5 9.95 43.98 -8.64
N SER A 6 8.80 43.62 -8.03
CA SER A 6 8.00 42.47 -8.41
C SER A 6 7.43 42.52 -9.83
N ARG A 7 6.96 43.71 -10.26
CA ARG A 7 6.43 43.88 -11.63
C ARG A 7 7.54 43.79 -12.67
N HIS A 8 8.73 44.30 -12.35
CA HIS A 8 9.89 44.16 -13.23
C HIS A 8 10.35 42.70 -13.34
N ALA A 9 10.45 42.01 -12.21
CA ALA A 9 10.79 40.58 -12.16
C ALA A 9 9.82 39.72 -12.98
N TRP A 10 8.52 39.99 -12.90
CA TRP A 10 7.48 39.24 -13.66
C TRP A 10 7.64 39.44 -15.17
N VAL A 11 7.86 40.67 -15.64
CA VAL A 11 8.06 40.97 -17.08
C VAL A 11 9.34 40.32 -17.60
N SER A 12 10.40 40.36 -16.81
CA SER A 12 11.69 39.74 -17.11
C SER A 12 11.58 38.21 -17.18
N LEU A 13 10.90 37.58 -16.21
CA LEU A 13 10.62 36.14 -16.18
C LEU A 13 9.99 35.69 -17.50
N ARG A 14 8.87 36.30 -17.87
CA ARG A 14 8.06 35.90 -19.04
C ARG A 14 8.81 36.04 -20.35
N ARG A 15 9.62 37.12 -20.51
CA ARG A 15 10.26 37.45 -21.80
C ARG A 15 11.61 36.76 -22.02
N SER A 16 12.36 36.47 -20.97
CA SER A 16 13.74 36.01 -21.14
C SER A 16 14.14 34.77 -20.32
N SER A 17 13.68 34.62 -19.09
CA SER A 17 14.17 33.52 -18.23
C SER A 17 13.48 32.20 -18.48
N LEU A 18 12.14 32.17 -18.54
CA LEU A 18 11.39 30.94 -18.80
C LEU A 18 11.76 30.28 -20.14
N PRO A 19 11.84 30.99 -21.30
CA PRO A 19 12.19 30.32 -22.55
C PRO A 19 13.57 29.68 -22.56
N ARG A 20 14.54 30.28 -21.84
CA ARG A 20 15.92 29.77 -21.78
C ARG A 20 16.07 28.56 -20.89
N GLN A 21 15.26 28.47 -19.84
CA GLN A 21 15.35 27.40 -18.83
C GLN A 21 14.29 26.31 -19.00
N ARG A 22 13.45 26.38 -20.06
CA ARG A 22 12.33 25.47 -20.28
C ARG A 22 12.68 23.98 -20.18
N TRP A 23 13.76 23.56 -20.81
CA TRP A 23 14.18 22.16 -20.78
C TRP A 23 14.58 21.69 -19.38
N PHE A 24 15.27 22.55 -18.64
CA PHE A 24 15.67 22.25 -17.28
C PHE A 24 14.43 22.13 -16.35
N ILE A 25 13.48 23.05 -16.49
CA ILE A 25 12.21 23.03 -15.76
C ILE A 25 11.44 21.73 -16.08
N ILE A 26 11.35 21.35 -17.34
CA ILE A 26 10.64 20.13 -17.78
C ILE A 26 11.30 18.89 -17.19
N VAL A 27 12.63 18.74 -17.32
CA VAL A 27 13.34 17.57 -16.80
C VAL A 27 13.19 17.45 -15.29
N LEU A 28 13.32 18.55 -14.56
CA LEU A 28 13.17 18.55 -13.11
C LEU A 28 11.73 18.27 -12.67
N ALA A 29 10.74 18.81 -13.39
CA ALA A 29 9.33 18.53 -13.15
C ALA A 29 9.00 17.05 -13.38
N LEU A 30 9.56 16.43 -14.43
CA LEU A 30 9.39 15.00 -14.70
C LEU A 30 10.04 14.15 -13.61
N LEU A 31 11.30 14.38 -13.28
CA LEU A 31 12.01 13.60 -12.26
C LEU A 31 11.34 13.74 -10.88
N GLY A 32 11.05 14.97 -10.47
CA GLY A 32 10.41 15.23 -9.20
C GLY A 32 8.97 14.71 -9.15
N GLY A 33 8.23 14.83 -10.25
CA GLY A 33 6.87 14.30 -10.37
C GLY A 33 6.83 12.77 -10.34
N CYS A 34 7.78 12.08 -10.98
CA CYS A 34 7.93 10.63 -10.88
C CYS A 34 8.25 10.20 -9.45
N ALA A 35 9.16 10.88 -8.77
CA ALA A 35 9.51 10.58 -7.39
C ALA A 35 8.31 10.75 -6.44
N LEU A 36 7.55 11.83 -6.62
CA LEU A 36 6.33 12.10 -5.87
C LEU A 36 5.27 11.02 -6.10
N ALA A 37 4.99 10.68 -7.36
CA ALA A 37 4.03 9.64 -7.70
C ALA A 37 4.43 8.29 -7.11
N MET A 38 5.69 7.88 -7.26
CA MET A 38 6.19 6.60 -6.75
C MET A 38 6.08 6.50 -5.22
N ASN A 39 6.44 7.59 -4.50
CA ASN A 39 6.31 7.65 -3.04
C ASN A 39 4.86 7.47 -2.61
N THR A 40 3.94 8.18 -3.25
CA THR A 40 2.50 8.15 -2.94
C THR A 40 1.89 6.77 -3.21
N ILE A 41 2.25 6.14 -4.33
CA ILE A 41 1.78 4.80 -4.71
C ILE A 41 2.19 3.76 -3.67
N VAL A 42 3.47 3.74 -3.29
CA VAL A 42 3.98 2.77 -2.30
C VAL A 42 3.35 2.97 -0.94
N ALA A 43 3.23 4.21 -0.47
CA ALA A 43 2.62 4.51 0.82
C ALA A 43 1.13 4.13 0.87
N GLY A 44 0.38 4.38 -0.22
CA GLY A 44 -1.02 3.98 -0.33
C GLY A 44 -1.20 2.47 -0.22
N HIS A 45 -0.41 1.71 -0.97
CA HIS A 45 -0.46 0.24 -0.96
C HIS A 45 -0.19 -0.36 0.43
N VAL A 46 0.81 0.16 1.14
CA VAL A 46 1.13 -0.30 2.51
C VAL A 46 -0.01 0.00 3.47
N ARG A 47 -0.58 1.20 3.40
CA ARG A 47 -1.70 1.59 4.25
C ARG A 47 -2.93 0.69 4.03
N ASP A 48 -3.26 0.40 2.76
CA ASP A 48 -4.35 -0.49 2.42
C ASP A 48 -4.17 -1.91 2.97
N GLN A 49 -2.93 -2.43 2.96
CA GLN A 49 -2.63 -3.74 3.55
C GLN A 49 -2.81 -3.74 5.06
N ILE A 50 -2.36 -2.69 5.75
CA ILE A 50 -2.53 -2.54 7.20
C ILE A 50 -4.00 -2.39 7.55
N ASP A 51 -4.73 -1.52 6.86
CA ASP A 51 -6.16 -1.29 7.10
C ASP A 51 -7.00 -2.56 6.82
N ALA A 52 -6.64 -3.32 5.78
CA ALA A 52 -7.29 -4.60 5.49
C ALA A 52 -7.04 -5.66 6.57
N ALA A 53 -5.84 -5.68 7.14
CA ALA A 53 -5.50 -6.59 8.23
C ALA A 53 -6.18 -6.17 9.56
N ASP A 54 -6.31 -4.89 9.82
CA ASP A 54 -6.89 -4.34 11.06
C ASP A 54 -8.43 -4.41 11.07
N ALA A 55 -9.07 -4.23 9.91
CA ALA A 55 -10.53 -4.26 9.76
C ALA A 55 -11.19 -5.59 10.15
N GLY A 56 -10.45 -6.72 10.11
CA GLY A 56 -10.91 -8.05 10.46
C GLY A 56 -10.41 -8.56 11.80
N LYS A 57 -9.87 -7.73 12.69
CA LYS A 57 -9.18 -8.16 13.93
C LYS A 57 -8.15 -9.28 13.72
N ARG A 58 -7.69 -9.45 12.48
CA ARG A 58 -6.74 -10.52 12.11
C ARG A 58 -5.43 -10.43 12.87
N LEU A 59 -5.06 -9.23 13.28
CA LEU A 59 -3.84 -8.95 14.02
C LEU A 59 -3.87 -9.50 15.46
N ASN A 60 -5.05 -9.89 15.96
CA ASN A 60 -5.19 -10.50 17.29
C ASN A 60 -5.02 -12.03 17.26
N TYR A 61 -4.81 -12.63 16.09
CA TYR A 61 -4.72 -14.07 15.95
C TYR A 61 -3.29 -14.56 15.76
N VAL A 62 -3.00 -15.68 16.41
CA VAL A 62 -1.82 -16.50 16.16
C VAL A 62 -2.27 -17.79 15.50
N VAL A 63 -1.70 -18.09 14.33
CA VAL A 63 -1.96 -19.33 13.60
C VAL A 63 -1.03 -20.40 14.13
N VAL A 64 -1.59 -21.55 14.50
CA VAL A 64 -0.85 -22.72 14.95
C VAL A 64 -1.00 -23.83 13.93
N ASP A 65 0.11 -24.31 13.38
CA ASP A 65 0.14 -25.42 12.42
C ASP A 65 0.68 -26.70 13.05
N SER A 66 0.07 -27.84 12.72
CA SER A 66 0.53 -29.16 13.15
C SER A 66 1.72 -29.71 12.38
N THR A 67 2.11 -29.06 11.27
CA THR A 67 3.10 -29.53 10.29
C THR A 67 4.35 -28.65 10.21
N GLY A 68 4.72 -27.92 11.24
CA GLY A 68 5.91 -27.05 11.25
C GLY A 68 7.10 -27.65 12.00
N ARG A 69 8.27 -27.02 11.88
CA ARG A 69 9.45 -27.29 12.75
C ARG A 69 9.06 -27.02 14.21
N GLY A 70 9.13 -28.04 15.07
CA GLY A 70 8.74 -27.94 16.47
C GLY A 70 7.28 -28.32 16.76
N SER A 71 6.52 -28.78 15.73
CA SER A 71 5.13 -29.18 15.88
C SER A 71 4.98 -30.37 16.84
N SER A 72 4.06 -30.24 17.80
CA SER A 72 3.68 -31.28 18.76
C SER A 72 2.69 -32.32 18.19
N GLY A 73 2.43 -32.30 16.87
CA GLY A 73 1.46 -33.15 16.20
C GLY A 73 0.08 -32.51 16.04
N PRO A 74 -0.95 -33.27 15.65
CA PRO A 74 -2.30 -32.76 15.39
C PRO A 74 -2.90 -32.05 16.61
N ILE A 75 -3.62 -30.97 16.34
CA ILE A 75 -4.24 -30.13 17.38
C ILE A 75 -5.55 -30.82 17.83
N ASN A 76 -5.41 -31.69 18.81
CA ASN A 76 -6.53 -32.41 19.42
C ASN A 76 -7.13 -31.64 20.63
N ALA A 77 -8.13 -32.24 21.26
CA ALA A 77 -8.79 -31.63 22.41
C ALA A 77 -7.87 -31.35 23.61
N ALA A 78 -6.76 -32.11 23.78
CA ALA A 78 -5.78 -31.85 24.82
C ALA A 78 -4.90 -30.64 24.51
N ALA A 79 -4.39 -30.58 23.28
CA ALA A 79 -3.62 -29.42 22.78
C ALA A 79 -4.46 -28.14 22.87
N ARG A 80 -5.72 -28.21 22.48
CA ARG A 80 -6.64 -27.06 22.56
C ARG A 80 -6.86 -26.58 23.99
N ARG A 81 -7.07 -27.52 24.94
CA ARG A 81 -7.18 -27.16 26.36
C ARG A 81 -5.90 -26.54 26.91
N GLN A 82 -4.75 -27.04 26.47
CA GLN A 82 -3.45 -26.46 26.84
C GLN A 82 -3.33 -25.02 26.33
N MET A 83 -3.67 -24.76 25.07
CA MET A 83 -3.67 -23.40 24.49
C MET A 83 -4.64 -22.47 25.22
N MET A 84 -5.88 -22.95 25.50
CA MET A 84 -6.89 -22.17 26.25
C MET A 84 -6.48 -21.83 27.68
N GLY A 85 -5.56 -22.60 28.27
CA GLY A 85 -5.03 -22.34 29.62
C GLY A 85 -3.83 -21.37 29.65
N MET A 86 -3.40 -20.85 28.51
CA MET A 86 -2.30 -19.87 28.44
C MET A 86 -2.79 -18.47 28.78
N ASP A 87 -1.90 -17.65 29.32
CA ASP A 87 -2.21 -16.27 29.66
C ASP A 87 -2.53 -15.47 28.38
N HIS A 88 -3.53 -14.60 28.47
CA HIS A 88 -3.96 -13.72 27.38
C HIS A 88 -4.59 -14.43 26.17
N VAL A 89 -4.89 -15.72 26.24
CA VAL A 89 -5.65 -16.43 25.22
C VAL A 89 -7.14 -16.26 25.48
N ALA A 90 -7.86 -15.61 24.58
CA ALA A 90 -9.30 -15.40 24.67
C ALA A 90 -10.08 -16.60 24.15
N LYS A 91 -9.71 -17.13 22.97
CA LYS A 91 -10.36 -18.27 22.33
C LYS A 91 -9.39 -19.04 21.44
N VAL A 92 -9.75 -20.31 21.16
CA VAL A 92 -9.06 -21.16 20.18
C VAL A 92 -10.08 -21.71 19.21
N TYR A 93 -9.90 -21.43 17.93
CA TYR A 93 -10.75 -21.88 16.84
C TYR A 93 -10.06 -22.99 16.07
N GLU A 94 -10.77 -24.08 15.84
CA GLU A 94 -10.32 -25.15 14.95
C GLU A 94 -10.45 -24.69 13.49
N TRP A 95 -9.41 -24.88 12.70
CA TRP A 95 -9.44 -24.63 11.28
C TRP A 95 -9.54 -25.96 10.54
N SER A 96 -10.49 -26.05 9.65
CA SER A 96 -10.72 -27.21 8.79
C SER A 96 -10.90 -26.74 7.36
N GLN A 97 -10.35 -27.50 6.42
CA GLN A 97 -10.46 -27.19 5.00
C GLN A 97 -10.70 -28.46 4.19
N ALA A 98 -11.61 -28.39 3.22
CA ALA A 98 -11.89 -29.47 2.30
C ALA A 98 -12.02 -28.96 0.86
N GLY A 99 -11.51 -29.72 -0.10
CA GLY A 99 -11.72 -29.41 -1.51
C GLY A 99 -13.14 -29.76 -1.92
N LEU A 100 -13.83 -28.82 -2.57
CA LEU A 100 -15.13 -29.03 -3.22
C LEU A 100 -14.98 -28.93 -4.74
N LEU A 101 -15.63 -29.85 -5.45
CA LEU A 101 -15.80 -29.78 -6.89
C LEU A 101 -17.08 -28.99 -7.17
N CYS A 102 -16.97 -27.93 -7.97
CA CYS A 102 -18.10 -27.10 -8.39
C CYS A 102 -18.60 -27.54 -9.75
N ASP A 103 -19.90 -27.44 -9.97
CA ASP A 103 -20.48 -27.62 -11.30
C ASP A 103 -20.07 -26.45 -12.22
N ASP A 104 -19.82 -26.72 -13.49
CA ASP A 104 -19.32 -25.73 -14.48
C ASP A 104 -20.24 -24.52 -14.67
N ASP A 105 -21.52 -24.63 -14.33
CA ASP A 105 -22.51 -23.57 -14.53
C ASP A 105 -22.47 -22.43 -13.50
N ASN A 106 -21.67 -22.56 -12.45
CA ASN A 106 -21.68 -21.63 -11.32
C ASN A 106 -20.73 -20.42 -11.51
N GLY A 107 -19.86 -20.44 -12.52
CA GLY A 107 -18.82 -19.41 -12.72
C GLY A 107 -17.70 -19.42 -11.66
N LEU A 108 -17.75 -20.34 -10.70
CA LEU A 108 -16.71 -20.61 -9.72
C LEU A 108 -15.58 -21.45 -10.35
N PRO A 109 -14.37 -21.44 -9.78
CA PRO A 109 -13.34 -22.42 -10.14
C PRO A 109 -13.84 -23.84 -10.01
N GLN A 110 -13.40 -24.76 -10.87
CA GLN A 110 -13.78 -26.17 -10.83
C GLN A 110 -13.50 -26.80 -9.47
N ILE A 111 -12.47 -26.36 -8.77
CA ILE A 111 -12.14 -26.75 -7.41
C ILE A 111 -12.07 -25.48 -6.55
N VAL A 112 -12.82 -25.47 -5.47
CA VAL A 112 -12.73 -24.45 -4.44
C VAL A 112 -12.37 -25.09 -3.10
N TRP A 113 -11.71 -24.33 -2.24
CA TRP A 113 -11.33 -24.75 -0.91
C TRP A 113 -12.34 -24.26 0.13
N ALA A 114 -13.22 -25.15 0.56
CA ALA A 114 -14.17 -24.86 1.64
C ALA A 114 -13.44 -24.82 2.98
N THR A 115 -13.34 -23.64 3.54
CA THR A 115 -12.65 -23.37 4.81
C THR A 115 -13.66 -23.00 5.87
N ALA A 116 -13.45 -23.49 7.09
CA ALA A 116 -14.27 -23.12 8.24
C ALA A 116 -14.23 -21.61 8.47
N GLN A 117 -15.41 -20.95 8.52
CA GLN A 117 -15.47 -19.55 8.87
C GLN A 117 -15.04 -19.34 10.32
N ILE A 118 -13.96 -18.62 10.51
CA ILE A 118 -13.52 -18.14 11.81
C ILE A 118 -13.97 -16.69 11.94
N PRO A 119 -14.65 -16.29 13.02
CA PRO A 119 -15.09 -14.92 13.22
C PRO A 119 -13.93 -13.94 13.06
N ASP A 120 -14.18 -12.84 12.35
CA ASP A 120 -13.23 -11.74 12.16
C ASP A 120 -11.89 -12.11 11.43
N VAL A 121 -11.76 -13.34 10.90
CA VAL A 121 -10.57 -13.80 10.16
C VAL A 121 -10.71 -13.72 8.63
N PRO A 122 -11.86 -14.02 8.01
CA PRO A 122 -12.00 -13.97 6.56
C PRO A 122 -11.90 -12.52 6.03
N PRO A 123 -11.61 -12.33 4.73
CA PRO A 123 -11.68 -11.04 4.09
C PRO A 123 -13.03 -10.35 4.33
N ALA A 124 -13.01 -9.02 4.33
CA ALA A 124 -14.22 -8.25 4.52
C ALA A 124 -15.30 -8.67 3.52
N THR A 125 -16.49 -8.98 4.01
CA THR A 125 -17.64 -9.32 3.18
C THR A 125 -18.10 -8.06 2.44
N VAL A 126 -18.16 -8.14 1.11
CA VAL A 126 -18.60 -7.04 0.23
C VAL A 126 -20.12 -6.95 0.18
N ALA A 127 -20.78 -8.11 0.17
CA ALA A 127 -22.24 -8.21 0.15
C ALA A 127 -22.70 -9.41 0.99
N PHE A 128 -23.88 -9.31 1.59
CA PHE A 128 -24.49 -10.37 2.38
C PHE A 128 -26.01 -10.41 2.15
N ASP A 129 -26.59 -11.62 2.07
CA ASP A 129 -28.03 -11.83 1.96
C ASP A 129 -28.68 -11.61 3.35
N GLY A 130 -28.96 -10.34 3.68
CA GLY A 130 -29.43 -9.88 4.98
C GLY A 130 -28.32 -9.36 5.91
N PRO A 131 -28.54 -9.28 7.22
CA PRO A 131 -27.54 -8.83 8.17
C PRO A 131 -26.36 -9.78 8.24
N THR A 132 -25.14 -9.23 8.30
CA THR A 132 -23.91 -10.01 8.45
C THR A 132 -23.94 -10.85 9.72
N ARG A 133 -23.71 -12.14 9.59
CA ARG A 133 -23.75 -13.12 10.68
C ARG A 133 -22.83 -14.31 10.36
N PRO A 134 -22.49 -15.14 11.34
CA PRO A 134 -21.80 -16.41 11.06
C PRO A 134 -22.58 -17.30 10.09
N VAL A 135 -21.86 -18.00 9.22
CA VAL A 135 -22.41 -18.95 8.25
C VAL A 135 -23.02 -20.15 8.97
N ARG A 136 -24.24 -20.51 8.59
CA ARG A 136 -24.94 -21.69 9.14
C ARG A 136 -24.61 -22.93 8.30
N PRO A 137 -24.88 -24.16 8.84
CA PRO A 137 -24.75 -25.37 8.04
C PRO A 137 -25.52 -25.28 6.70
N GLY A 138 -24.87 -25.68 5.61
CA GLY A 138 -25.43 -25.59 4.27
C GLY A 138 -25.38 -24.20 3.62
N GLU A 139 -24.74 -23.23 4.24
CA GLU A 139 -24.50 -21.89 3.70
C GLU A 139 -23.03 -21.67 3.34
N VAL A 140 -22.76 -20.73 2.41
CA VAL A 140 -21.41 -20.43 1.96
C VAL A 140 -21.23 -18.93 1.65
N ILE A 141 -20.05 -18.40 1.96
CA ILE A 141 -19.57 -17.12 1.47
C ILE A 141 -18.55 -17.42 0.36
N VAL A 142 -18.75 -16.83 -0.82
CA VAL A 142 -17.89 -17.06 -2.00
C VAL A 142 -17.17 -15.77 -2.39
N LEU A 143 -16.24 -15.87 -3.32
CA LEU A 143 -15.53 -14.74 -3.91
C LEU A 143 -16.52 -13.83 -4.67
N ASP A 144 -16.25 -12.53 -4.68
CA ASP A 144 -17.05 -11.55 -5.46
C ASP A 144 -16.73 -11.60 -6.96
N ALA A 145 -15.50 -12.01 -7.32
CA ALA A 145 -15.06 -12.14 -8.70
C ALA A 145 -14.02 -13.26 -8.88
N VAL A 146 -14.01 -13.89 -10.05
CA VAL A 146 -13.02 -14.90 -10.48
C VAL A 146 -12.55 -14.58 -11.89
N ASN A 147 -11.24 -14.46 -12.09
CA ASN A 147 -10.64 -14.17 -13.41
C ASN A 147 -11.27 -12.95 -14.11
N GLY A 148 -11.69 -11.93 -13.35
CA GLY A 148 -12.36 -10.74 -13.86
C GLY A 148 -13.85 -10.89 -14.15
N HIS A 149 -14.44 -12.05 -13.87
CA HIS A 149 -15.89 -12.27 -13.95
C HIS A 149 -16.55 -11.98 -12.60
N ASP A 150 -17.55 -11.10 -12.59
CA ASP A 150 -18.34 -10.74 -11.42
C ASP A 150 -19.28 -11.88 -11.03
N LEU A 151 -19.23 -12.32 -9.78
CA LEU A 151 -20.06 -13.39 -9.21
C LEU A 151 -21.24 -12.87 -8.38
N LYS A 152 -21.53 -11.57 -8.42
CA LYS A 152 -22.64 -10.97 -7.64
C LYS A 152 -24.00 -11.63 -7.88
N ALA A 153 -24.20 -12.18 -9.07
CA ALA A 153 -25.42 -12.91 -9.41
C ALA A 153 -25.64 -14.19 -8.59
N LEU A 154 -24.60 -14.72 -7.97
CA LEU A 154 -24.70 -15.90 -7.12
C LEU A 154 -25.31 -15.61 -5.75
N LEU A 155 -25.29 -14.36 -5.29
CA LEU A 155 -25.80 -13.99 -3.96
C LEU A 155 -27.28 -14.37 -3.83
N GLY A 156 -27.60 -15.12 -2.77
CA GLY A 156 -28.94 -15.64 -2.50
C GLY A 156 -29.31 -16.92 -3.29
N THR A 157 -28.49 -17.35 -4.24
CA THR A 157 -28.74 -18.58 -5.02
C THR A 157 -28.19 -19.83 -4.30
N THR A 158 -28.56 -21.00 -4.82
CA THR A 158 -28.01 -22.28 -4.33
C THR A 158 -27.11 -22.87 -5.41
N ILE A 159 -25.89 -23.22 -5.02
CA ILE A 159 -24.92 -23.86 -5.88
C ILE A 159 -24.84 -25.36 -5.57
N ASN A 160 -24.61 -26.18 -6.60
CA ASN A 160 -24.35 -27.60 -6.45
C ASN A 160 -22.85 -27.82 -6.42
N VAL A 161 -22.38 -28.50 -5.40
CA VAL A 161 -20.97 -28.85 -5.22
C VAL A 161 -20.86 -30.29 -4.75
N SER A 162 -19.69 -30.88 -4.88
CA SER A 162 -19.44 -32.24 -4.39
C SER A 162 -18.17 -32.27 -3.56
N TYR A 163 -18.22 -32.89 -2.37
CA TYR A 163 -17.02 -33.18 -1.60
C TYR A 163 -16.56 -34.62 -1.82
N GLN A 164 -15.30 -34.91 -1.62
CA GLN A 164 -14.75 -36.25 -1.77
C GLN A 164 -14.86 -37.03 -0.44
N ARG A 165 -15.40 -38.22 -0.50
CA ARG A 165 -15.42 -39.18 0.62
C ARG A 165 -14.52 -40.39 0.28
N LYS A 166 -13.45 -40.55 1.01
CA LYS A 166 -12.56 -41.70 0.85
C LYS A 166 -13.26 -42.98 1.30
N THR A 167 -13.36 -43.93 0.38
CA THR A 167 -13.99 -45.24 0.64
C THR A 167 -12.96 -46.33 0.88
N LYS A 168 -11.82 -46.27 0.17
CA LYS A 168 -10.68 -47.19 0.34
C LYS A 168 -9.37 -46.42 0.19
N ALA A 169 -8.23 -47.07 0.36
CA ALA A 169 -6.93 -46.44 0.32
C ALA A 169 -6.65 -45.63 -0.99
N SER A 170 -7.20 -46.08 -2.12
CA SER A 170 -7.02 -45.49 -3.44
C SER A 170 -8.32 -45.07 -4.13
N GLU A 171 -9.48 -45.17 -3.44
CA GLU A 171 -10.78 -44.86 -4.03
C GLU A 171 -11.46 -43.76 -3.21
N ALA A 172 -12.01 -42.78 -3.91
CA ALA A 172 -12.84 -41.72 -3.33
C ALA A 172 -14.14 -41.60 -4.15
N GLU A 173 -15.23 -41.31 -3.48
CA GLU A 173 -16.54 -41.08 -4.04
C GLU A 173 -16.89 -39.61 -3.92
N ALA A 174 -17.36 -38.99 -5.02
CA ALA A 174 -17.89 -37.64 -4.98
C ALA A 174 -19.30 -37.63 -4.39
N VAL A 175 -19.51 -36.96 -3.28
CA VAL A 175 -20.81 -36.86 -2.60
C VAL A 175 -21.37 -35.48 -2.89
N PRO A 176 -22.50 -35.41 -3.64
CA PRO A 176 -23.12 -34.13 -3.99
C PRO A 176 -23.74 -33.48 -2.77
N THR A 177 -23.60 -32.19 -2.66
CA THR A 177 -24.22 -31.33 -1.65
C THR A 177 -24.65 -30.00 -2.25
N LYS A 178 -25.54 -29.31 -1.54
CA LYS A 178 -26.04 -28.00 -1.97
C LYS A 178 -25.68 -26.94 -0.95
N LEU A 179 -25.19 -25.80 -1.41
CA LEU A 179 -24.83 -24.69 -0.57
C LEU A 179 -25.58 -23.43 -1.01
N LYS A 180 -26.22 -22.75 -0.07
CA LYS A 180 -26.81 -21.43 -0.32
C LYS A 180 -25.74 -20.36 -0.18
N VAL A 181 -25.54 -19.57 -1.22
CA VAL A 181 -24.61 -18.42 -1.20
C VAL A 181 -25.25 -17.29 -0.40
N VAL A 182 -24.73 -17.01 0.78
CA VAL A 182 -25.25 -15.98 1.68
C VAL A 182 -24.39 -14.74 1.76
N GLY A 183 -23.17 -14.78 1.20
CA GLY A 183 -22.27 -13.64 1.21
C GLY A 183 -21.23 -13.71 0.10
N LEU A 184 -20.68 -12.54 -0.20
CA LEU A 184 -19.56 -12.36 -1.12
C LEU A 184 -18.44 -11.64 -0.39
N TYR A 185 -17.20 -12.07 -0.59
CA TYR A 185 -16.03 -11.38 -0.05
C TYR A 185 -15.14 -10.84 -1.18
N ASP A 186 -14.38 -9.79 -0.87
CA ASP A 186 -13.47 -9.12 -1.78
C ASP A 186 -12.27 -10.04 -2.12
N SER A 187 -12.29 -10.63 -3.31
CA SER A 187 -11.26 -11.54 -3.80
C SER A 187 -9.94 -10.82 -4.15
N SER A 188 -9.96 -9.50 -4.29
CA SER A 188 -8.77 -8.70 -4.56
C SER A 188 -7.86 -8.54 -3.34
N ARG A 189 -8.40 -8.78 -2.14
CA ARG A 189 -7.66 -8.69 -0.89
C ARG A 189 -6.97 -10.00 -0.56
N PRO A 190 -5.69 -9.96 -0.17
CA PRO A 190 -4.97 -11.17 0.23
C PRO A 190 -5.64 -11.82 1.44
N ASN A 191 -5.78 -13.14 1.41
CA ASN A 191 -6.19 -13.95 2.53
C ASN A 191 -5.13 -15.03 2.81
N ASN A 192 -5.12 -15.57 4.04
CA ASN A 192 -4.15 -16.58 4.45
C ASN A 192 -4.61 -18.01 4.16
N ASP A 193 -5.85 -18.17 3.70
CA ASP A 193 -6.44 -19.48 3.47
C ASP A 193 -6.22 -19.96 2.02
N GLY A 194 -5.58 -19.13 1.20
CA GLY A 194 -5.20 -19.43 -0.18
C GLY A 194 -6.20 -18.90 -1.22
N PRO A 195 -5.83 -18.99 -2.50
CA PRO A 195 -6.72 -18.64 -3.60
C PRO A 195 -7.89 -19.60 -3.66
N ASP A 196 -8.97 -19.19 -4.31
CA ASP A 196 -10.17 -19.98 -4.54
C ASP A 196 -10.82 -20.54 -3.25
N THR A 197 -10.62 -19.84 -2.11
CA THR A 197 -11.22 -20.21 -0.83
C THR A 197 -12.68 -19.75 -0.77
N VAL A 198 -13.54 -20.60 -0.25
CA VAL A 198 -14.91 -20.27 0.13
C VAL A 198 -15.11 -20.56 1.62
N TYR A 199 -15.90 -19.74 2.30
CA TYR A 199 -16.09 -19.89 3.74
C TYR A 199 -17.42 -20.55 4.05
N VAL A 200 -17.37 -21.62 4.83
CA VAL A 200 -18.51 -22.44 5.21
C VAL A 200 -18.62 -22.58 6.73
N ASN A 201 -19.69 -23.18 7.20
CA ASN A 201 -19.83 -23.51 8.62
C ASN A 201 -18.72 -24.46 9.09
N VAL A 202 -18.26 -24.28 10.33
CA VAL A 202 -17.16 -25.07 10.89
C VAL A 202 -17.47 -26.57 10.92
N ASP A 203 -18.74 -26.95 11.22
CA ASP A 203 -19.13 -28.35 11.26
C ASP A 203 -19.15 -28.98 9.86
N ASP A 204 -19.57 -28.23 8.84
CA ASP A 204 -19.56 -28.69 7.44
C ASP A 204 -18.11 -28.91 6.97
N ALA A 205 -17.23 -27.93 7.15
CA ALA A 205 -15.82 -28.07 6.77
C ALA A 205 -15.15 -29.26 7.45
N LYS A 206 -15.41 -29.45 8.74
CA LYS A 206 -14.87 -30.54 9.55
C LYS A 206 -15.39 -31.92 9.12
N ASN A 207 -16.69 -32.02 8.83
CA ASN A 207 -17.28 -33.25 8.32
C ASN A 207 -16.74 -33.66 6.96
N TRP A 208 -16.53 -32.70 6.06
CA TRP A 208 -15.94 -32.95 4.73
C TRP A 208 -14.45 -33.29 4.80
N GLU A 209 -13.69 -32.62 5.67
CA GLU A 209 -12.29 -32.97 5.91
C GLU A 209 -12.15 -34.38 6.48
N ALA A 210 -12.98 -34.75 7.48
CA ALA A 210 -13.05 -36.10 8.02
C ALA A 210 -13.41 -37.15 6.96
N ALA A 211 -14.41 -36.87 6.12
CA ALA A 211 -14.81 -37.74 5.02
C ALA A 211 -13.68 -37.92 4.00
N ASN A 212 -12.96 -36.87 3.65
CA ASN A 212 -11.80 -36.92 2.76
C ASN A 212 -10.63 -37.72 3.37
N ALA A 213 -10.48 -37.65 4.69
CA ALA A 213 -9.50 -38.50 5.41
C ALA A 213 -9.95 -39.97 5.55
N GLY A 214 -11.17 -40.29 5.20
CA GLY A 214 -11.76 -41.64 5.38
C GLY A 214 -12.09 -42.00 6.84
N MET A 215 -12.39 -40.98 7.65
CA MET A 215 -12.64 -41.10 9.09
C MET A 215 -14.10 -40.75 9.44
N SER A 216 -14.57 -41.30 10.54
CA SER A 216 -15.79 -40.77 11.16
C SER A 216 -15.50 -39.41 11.82
N PRO A 217 -16.49 -38.50 11.95
CA PRO A 217 -16.31 -37.24 12.65
C PRO A 217 -15.73 -37.39 14.06
N GLN A 218 -16.16 -38.44 14.79
CA GLN A 218 -15.67 -38.72 16.16
C GLN A 218 -14.19 -39.17 16.16
N ALA A 219 -13.76 -39.92 15.13
CA ALA A 219 -12.36 -40.33 15.01
C ALA A 219 -11.48 -39.15 14.64
N PHE A 220 -11.99 -38.29 13.76
CA PHE A 220 -11.33 -37.05 13.36
C PHE A 220 -11.15 -36.08 14.54
N ASP A 221 -12.17 -35.91 15.37
CA ASP A 221 -12.11 -35.14 16.62
C ASP A 221 -11.03 -35.61 17.60
N LYS A 222 -10.86 -36.96 17.69
CA LYS A 222 -9.79 -37.54 18.54
C LYS A 222 -8.42 -37.34 17.96
N GLN A 223 -8.28 -37.42 16.63
CA GLN A 223 -7.01 -37.15 15.95
C GLN A 223 -6.64 -35.69 16.08
N GLY A 224 -7.56 -34.76 15.86
CA GLY A 224 -7.39 -33.35 15.86
C GLY A 224 -7.15 -32.75 14.45
N VAL A 225 -7.23 -31.44 14.38
CA VAL A 225 -7.06 -30.63 13.15
C VAL A 225 -5.60 -30.33 12.87
N SER A 226 -5.33 -29.97 11.62
CA SER A 226 -3.97 -29.59 11.17
C SER A 226 -3.61 -28.16 11.55
N ARG A 227 -4.60 -27.30 11.78
CA ARG A 227 -4.39 -25.88 12.06
C ARG A 227 -5.40 -25.36 13.07
N ALA A 228 -5.02 -24.38 13.87
CA ALA A 228 -5.91 -23.63 14.74
C ALA A 228 -5.55 -22.14 14.73
N TYR A 229 -6.55 -21.32 15.00
CA TYR A 229 -6.39 -19.89 15.24
C TYR A 229 -6.57 -19.60 16.71
N VAL A 230 -5.55 -19.04 17.34
CA VAL A 230 -5.54 -18.65 18.74
C VAL A 230 -5.77 -17.16 18.82
N GLU A 231 -6.89 -16.74 19.38
CA GLU A 231 -7.24 -15.33 19.57
C GLU A 231 -6.65 -14.83 20.88
N ALA A 232 -5.80 -13.79 20.80
CA ALA A 232 -5.36 -13.05 21.97
C ALA A 232 -6.43 -12.05 22.43
N ASP A 233 -6.49 -11.78 23.73
CA ASP A 233 -7.43 -10.82 24.33
C ASP A 233 -7.21 -9.38 23.81
N SER A 234 -6.00 -9.07 23.39
CA SER A 234 -5.65 -7.79 22.76
C SER A 234 -4.44 -7.91 21.83
N ARG A 235 -4.31 -6.97 20.89
CA ARG A 235 -3.16 -6.88 19.98
C ARG A 235 -1.82 -6.78 20.73
N ALA A 236 -1.80 -6.11 21.88
CA ALA A 236 -0.58 -5.93 22.67
C ALA A 236 -0.03 -7.27 23.21
N HIS A 237 -0.89 -8.26 23.43
CA HIS A 237 -0.51 -9.57 23.98
C HIS A 237 -0.22 -10.64 22.93
N VAL A 238 -0.40 -10.33 21.63
CA VAL A 238 -0.17 -11.32 20.54
C VAL A 238 1.26 -11.88 20.56
N ALA A 239 2.26 -11.03 20.78
CA ALA A 239 3.65 -11.45 20.86
C ALA A 239 3.92 -12.37 22.08
N ASP A 240 3.24 -12.14 23.20
CA ASP A 240 3.36 -12.97 24.40
C ASP A 240 2.68 -14.32 24.20
N VAL A 241 1.47 -14.33 23.60
CA VAL A 241 0.76 -15.58 23.23
C VAL A 241 1.59 -16.38 22.23
N HIS A 242 2.14 -15.75 21.20
CA HIS A 242 3.02 -16.42 20.22
C HIS A 242 4.24 -17.07 20.92
N ARG A 243 4.88 -16.36 21.84
CA ARG A 243 6.03 -16.86 22.61
C ARG A 243 5.64 -18.05 23.48
N GLN A 244 4.50 -18.00 24.19
CA GLN A 244 4.02 -19.11 25.03
C GLN A 244 3.70 -20.34 24.18
N LEU A 245 3.03 -20.18 23.04
CA LEU A 245 2.75 -21.26 22.09
C LEU A 245 4.04 -21.92 21.58
N SER A 246 5.03 -21.11 21.18
CA SER A 246 6.33 -21.61 20.70
C SER A 246 7.11 -22.34 21.80
N GLN A 247 7.08 -21.85 23.04
CA GLN A 247 7.71 -22.51 24.19
C GLN A 247 7.02 -23.81 24.56
N ALA A 248 5.71 -23.91 24.34
CA ALA A 248 4.94 -25.13 24.52
C ALA A 248 5.15 -26.16 23.39
N GLY A 249 5.97 -25.85 22.39
CA GLY A 249 6.29 -26.75 21.27
C GLY A 249 5.32 -26.70 20.11
N PHE A 250 4.46 -25.68 20.03
CA PHE A 250 3.60 -25.47 18.87
C PHE A 250 4.31 -24.68 17.77
N SER A 251 4.08 -25.03 16.52
CA SER A 251 4.49 -24.24 15.38
C SER A 251 3.54 -23.06 15.22
N ALA A 252 3.86 -21.94 15.83
CA ALA A 252 3.04 -20.76 15.88
C ALA A 252 3.55 -19.69 14.89
N THR A 253 2.65 -19.01 14.18
CA THR A 253 2.94 -17.86 13.34
C THR A 253 1.93 -16.78 13.67
N SER A 254 2.42 -15.62 14.05
CA SER A 254 1.56 -14.48 14.35
C SER A 254 1.30 -13.67 13.08
N GLN A 255 0.06 -13.25 12.87
CA GLN A 255 -0.25 -12.25 11.85
C GLN A 255 0.45 -10.92 12.16
N ALA A 256 0.64 -10.61 13.44
CA ALA A 256 1.43 -9.45 13.85
C ALA A 256 2.91 -9.59 13.47
N ASP A 257 3.47 -10.81 13.45
CA ASP A 257 4.83 -11.05 12.98
C ASP A 257 4.91 -10.90 11.46
N VAL A 258 3.90 -11.35 10.72
CA VAL A 258 3.79 -11.13 9.28
C VAL A 258 3.64 -9.64 8.97
N VAL A 259 2.81 -8.92 9.74
CA VAL A 259 2.67 -7.47 9.66
C VAL A 259 3.93 -6.78 10.19
N GLY A 260 4.54 -7.27 11.26
CA GLY A 260 5.83 -6.79 11.77
C GLY A 260 6.95 -7.00 10.76
N TYR A 261 6.96 -8.09 10.03
CA TYR A 261 7.86 -8.30 8.88
C TYR A 261 7.51 -7.37 7.72
N ALA A 262 6.24 -7.17 7.44
CA ALA A 262 5.76 -6.16 6.49
C ALA A 262 6.06 -4.73 6.98
N ASP A 263 5.90 -4.45 8.27
CA ASP A 263 6.30 -3.18 8.91
C ASP A 263 7.82 -2.99 8.86
N GLN A 264 8.60 -4.05 9.01
CA GLN A 264 10.05 -4.01 8.88
C GLN A 264 10.47 -3.82 7.42
N MET A 265 9.86 -4.55 6.48
CA MET A 265 10.00 -4.27 5.04
C MET A 265 9.53 -2.86 4.69
N THR A 266 8.42 -2.42 5.26
CA THR A 266 7.90 -1.06 5.09
C THR A 266 8.83 -0.02 5.68
N SER A 267 9.39 -0.26 6.87
CA SER A 267 10.37 0.63 7.49
C SER A 267 11.66 0.69 6.66
N ASP A 268 12.09 -0.43 6.07
CA ASP A 268 13.24 -0.46 5.18
C ASP A 268 12.94 0.21 3.84
N VAL A 269 11.75 0.01 3.28
CA VAL A 269 11.28 0.77 2.10
C VAL A 269 11.13 2.25 2.42
N GLN A 270 10.58 2.62 3.57
CA GLN A 270 10.50 4.01 4.02
C GLN A 270 11.88 4.62 4.26
N ARG A 271 12.84 3.87 4.80
CA ARG A 271 14.26 4.31 4.91
C ARG A 271 14.86 4.51 3.54
N MET A 272 14.67 3.57 2.62
CA MET A 272 15.12 3.73 1.22
C MET A 272 14.45 4.93 0.55
N GLN A 273 13.14 5.12 0.75
CA GLN A 273 12.43 6.31 0.27
C GLN A 273 12.99 7.59 0.88
N THR A 274 13.24 7.61 2.19
CA THR A 274 13.84 8.76 2.88
C THR A 274 15.22 9.08 2.31
N ILE A 275 16.06 8.06 2.11
CA ILE A 275 17.37 8.22 1.48
C ILE A 275 17.22 8.77 0.05
N LEU A 276 16.30 8.20 -0.73
CA LEU A 276 16.02 8.67 -2.09
C LEU A 276 15.54 10.13 -2.10
N ILE A 277 14.61 10.49 -1.21
CA ILE A 277 14.12 11.86 -1.05
C ILE A 277 15.28 12.80 -0.68
N VAL A 278 16.14 12.41 0.26
CA VAL A 278 17.32 13.20 0.64
C VAL A 278 18.26 13.39 -0.54
N VAL A 279 18.56 12.32 -1.28
CA VAL A 279 19.41 12.39 -2.49
C VAL A 279 18.80 13.32 -3.55
N ILE A 280 17.49 13.20 -3.80
CA ILE A 280 16.77 14.05 -4.74
C ILE A 280 16.75 15.50 -4.23
N CYS A 281 16.54 15.73 -2.93
CA CYS A 281 16.59 17.08 -2.34
C CYS A 281 18.00 17.70 -2.45
N VAL A 282 19.06 16.94 -2.21
CA VAL A 282 20.44 17.39 -2.41
C VAL A 282 20.70 17.71 -3.87
N ALA A 283 20.28 16.83 -4.78
CA ALA A 283 20.38 17.09 -6.22
C ALA A 283 19.60 18.35 -6.63
N ALA A 284 18.38 18.51 -6.12
CA ALA A 284 17.56 19.70 -6.34
C ALA A 284 18.22 20.96 -5.80
N LEU A 285 18.85 20.88 -4.64
CA LEU A 285 19.59 21.99 -4.05
C LEU A 285 20.80 22.37 -4.93
N VAL A 286 21.61 21.40 -5.34
CA VAL A 286 22.77 21.63 -6.24
C VAL A 286 22.31 22.22 -7.57
N LEU A 287 21.26 21.66 -8.17
CA LEU A 287 20.70 22.14 -9.42
C LEU A 287 20.05 23.53 -9.25
N GLY A 288 19.31 23.75 -8.19
CA GLY A 288 18.71 25.04 -7.85
C GLY A 288 19.77 26.14 -7.68
N VAL A 289 20.84 25.84 -6.94
CA VAL A 289 22.00 26.73 -6.78
C VAL A 289 22.67 27.01 -8.13
N SER A 290 22.83 25.99 -8.97
CA SER A 290 23.40 26.13 -10.32
C SER A 290 22.55 27.04 -11.20
N VAL A 291 21.23 26.85 -11.19
CA VAL A 291 20.26 27.68 -11.91
C VAL A 291 20.31 29.12 -11.40
N GLY A 292 20.25 29.34 -10.10
CA GLY A 292 20.32 30.65 -9.47
C GLY A 292 21.61 31.40 -9.86
N SER A 293 22.74 30.69 -9.80
CA SER A 293 24.02 31.27 -10.22
C SER A 293 24.07 31.62 -11.71
N THR A 294 23.43 30.81 -12.56
CA THR A 294 23.33 31.05 -14.01
C THR A 294 22.43 32.25 -14.32
N ILE A 295 21.30 32.40 -13.60
CA ILE A 295 20.45 33.60 -13.69
C ILE A 295 21.26 34.85 -13.38
N SER A 296 21.97 34.87 -12.26
CA SER A 296 22.80 35.98 -11.84
C SER A 296 23.89 36.33 -12.90
N ARG A 297 24.52 35.29 -13.50
CA ARG A 297 25.51 35.45 -14.56
C ARG A 297 24.96 36.09 -15.83
N GLN A 298 23.81 35.60 -16.29
CA GLN A 298 23.15 36.10 -17.50
C GLN A 298 22.60 37.53 -17.34
N ARG A 299 22.45 38.00 -16.10
CA ARG A 299 21.94 39.32 -15.77
C ARG A 299 23.04 40.37 -15.48
N GLY A 300 24.31 40.01 -15.61
CA GLY A 300 25.43 40.91 -15.32
C GLY A 300 25.32 42.28 -16.03
N SER A 301 25.02 42.26 -17.34
CA SER A 301 24.81 43.50 -18.10
C SER A 301 23.59 44.33 -17.64
N GLN A 302 22.51 43.68 -17.22
CA GLN A 302 21.35 44.39 -16.67
C GLN A 302 21.64 45.00 -15.31
N ILE A 303 22.41 44.32 -14.45
CA ILE A 303 22.88 44.83 -13.16
C ILE A 303 23.72 46.11 -13.41
N ALA A 304 24.63 46.07 -14.41
CA ALA A 304 25.43 47.22 -14.78
C ALA A 304 24.58 48.42 -15.20
N VAL A 305 23.56 48.18 -16.05
CA VAL A 305 22.65 49.23 -16.52
C VAL A 305 21.86 49.83 -15.35
N PHE A 306 21.30 48.97 -14.44
CA PHE A 306 20.57 49.48 -13.27
C PHE A 306 21.47 50.30 -12.35
N LYS A 307 22.71 49.88 -12.14
CA LYS A 307 23.70 50.66 -11.37
C LYS A 307 24.01 52.01 -12.04
N ALA A 308 24.19 52.02 -13.37
CA ALA A 308 24.44 53.26 -14.12
C ALA A 308 23.26 54.26 -14.01
N PHE A 309 22.01 53.72 -13.89
CA PHE A 309 20.82 54.54 -13.63
C PHE A 309 20.63 54.92 -12.15
N GLY A 310 21.61 54.65 -11.27
CA GLY A 310 21.56 55.04 -9.85
C GLY A 310 20.56 54.22 -8.99
N ARG A 311 20.16 53.04 -9.44
CA ARG A 311 19.31 52.16 -8.62
C ARG A 311 20.10 51.60 -7.44
N SER A 312 19.45 51.52 -6.25
CA SER A 312 20.10 50.98 -5.05
C SER A 312 20.41 49.48 -5.22
N GLY A 313 21.50 49.02 -4.59
CA GLY A 313 21.89 47.62 -4.61
C GLY A 313 20.82 46.69 -4.05
N GLU A 314 20.07 47.14 -3.02
CA GLU A 314 18.96 46.40 -2.42
C GLU A 314 17.79 46.22 -3.41
N TRP A 315 17.49 47.24 -4.21
CA TRP A 315 16.46 47.14 -5.24
C TRP A 315 16.83 46.14 -6.33
N ILE A 316 18.11 46.14 -6.76
CA ILE A 316 18.62 45.20 -7.76
C ILE A 316 18.59 43.78 -7.21
N LEU A 317 19.04 43.57 -5.95
CA LEU A 317 18.98 42.28 -5.28
C LEU A 317 17.54 41.79 -5.20
N GLY A 318 16.60 42.61 -4.72
CA GLY A 318 15.21 42.26 -4.63
C GLY A 318 14.57 41.87 -5.97
N CYS A 319 14.94 42.53 -7.09
CA CYS A 319 14.48 42.15 -8.42
C CYS A 319 14.94 40.75 -8.83
N LEU A 320 16.19 40.40 -8.58
CA LEU A 320 16.76 39.09 -8.96
C LEU A 320 16.29 37.99 -8.08
N GLU A 321 16.15 38.23 -6.76
CA GLU A 321 15.58 37.26 -5.84
C GLU A 321 14.10 36.95 -6.13
N MET A 322 13.32 37.96 -6.47
CA MET A 322 11.93 37.77 -6.90
C MET A 322 11.82 36.96 -8.19
N GLU A 323 12.74 37.20 -9.15
CA GLU A 323 12.81 36.40 -10.38
C GLU A 323 13.16 34.93 -10.07
N ALA A 324 14.16 34.69 -9.21
CA ALA A 324 14.57 33.38 -8.76
C ALA A 324 13.42 32.65 -8.03
N LEU A 325 12.69 33.34 -7.15
CA LEU A 325 11.52 32.83 -6.46
C LEU A 325 10.42 32.42 -7.45
N PHE A 326 10.10 33.23 -8.44
CA PHE A 326 9.10 32.89 -9.45
C PHE A 326 9.49 31.64 -10.25
N ILE A 327 10.78 31.47 -10.59
CA ILE A 327 11.26 30.25 -11.25
C ILE A 327 11.08 29.04 -10.31
N GLY A 328 11.43 29.17 -9.03
CA GLY A 328 11.20 28.15 -8.01
C GLY A 328 9.73 27.73 -7.91
N VAL A 329 8.80 28.70 -7.92
CA VAL A 329 7.36 28.45 -7.92
C VAL A 329 6.92 27.67 -9.16
N VAL A 330 7.38 28.08 -10.35
CA VAL A 330 7.02 27.38 -11.60
C VAL A 330 7.53 25.94 -11.60
N MET A 331 8.76 25.71 -11.09
CA MET A 331 9.31 24.36 -10.94
C MET A 331 8.51 23.51 -9.95
N ALA A 332 8.20 24.06 -8.78
CA ALA A 332 7.41 23.39 -7.75
C ALA A 332 6.01 22.98 -8.25
N LEU A 333 5.33 23.91 -8.92
CA LEU A 333 4.03 23.63 -9.54
C LEU A 333 4.14 22.56 -10.64
N GLY A 334 5.19 22.61 -11.45
CA GLY A 334 5.43 21.59 -12.49
C GLY A 334 5.56 20.19 -11.90
N ILE A 335 6.28 20.04 -10.80
CA ILE A 335 6.46 18.76 -10.09
C ILE A 335 5.12 18.23 -9.58
N VAL A 336 4.34 19.09 -8.92
CA VAL A 336 3.02 18.69 -8.38
C VAL A 336 2.09 18.27 -9.51
N ILE A 337 2.02 19.05 -10.60
CA ILE A 337 1.17 18.72 -11.75
C ILE A 337 1.57 17.38 -12.38
N VAL A 338 2.86 17.17 -12.63
CA VAL A 338 3.34 15.90 -13.20
C VAL A 338 3.07 14.72 -12.27
N GLY A 339 3.32 14.89 -10.97
CA GLY A 339 3.02 13.86 -9.96
C GLY A 339 1.55 13.47 -9.94
N LEU A 340 0.65 14.45 -9.92
CA LEU A 340 -0.80 14.22 -9.96
C LEU A 340 -1.26 13.55 -11.26
N VAL A 341 -0.70 13.95 -12.40
CA VAL A 341 -1.01 13.33 -13.70
C VAL A 341 -0.58 11.87 -13.71
N LEU A 342 0.63 11.57 -13.21
CA LEU A 342 1.12 10.18 -13.14
C LEU A 342 0.29 9.32 -12.19
N CYS A 343 -0.09 9.83 -11.02
CA CYS A 343 -1.02 9.14 -10.12
C CYS A 343 -2.38 8.89 -10.79
N GLY A 344 -2.93 9.89 -11.47
CA GLY A 344 -4.19 9.76 -12.20
C GLY A 344 -4.14 8.74 -13.33
N VAL A 345 -3.03 8.70 -14.08
CA VAL A 345 -2.80 7.70 -15.13
C VAL A 345 -2.70 6.30 -14.53
N ALA A 346 -1.96 6.14 -13.44
CA ALA A 346 -1.85 4.85 -12.75
C ALA A 346 -3.23 4.35 -12.26
N MET A 347 -4.04 5.22 -11.66
CA MET A 347 -5.42 4.91 -11.25
C MET A 347 -6.32 4.53 -12.43
N ALA A 348 -6.20 5.24 -13.55
CA ALA A 348 -6.99 4.94 -14.76
C ALA A 348 -6.60 3.58 -15.35
N LEU A 349 -5.32 3.23 -15.37
CA LEU A 349 -4.83 1.93 -15.85
C LEU A 349 -5.35 0.77 -14.99
N THR A 350 -5.36 0.92 -13.67
CA THR A 350 -5.93 -0.10 -12.77
C THR A 350 -7.44 -0.24 -12.94
N ALA A 351 -8.16 0.86 -13.16
CA ALA A 351 -9.60 0.84 -13.42
C ALA A 351 -9.96 0.11 -14.73
N VAL A 352 -9.07 0.08 -15.71
CA VAL A 352 -9.24 -0.65 -17.00
C VAL A 352 -8.75 -2.11 -16.89
N GLY A 353 -8.33 -2.57 -15.69
CA GLY A 353 -7.90 -3.95 -15.45
C GLY A 353 -6.46 -4.23 -15.88
N VAL A 354 -5.64 -3.21 -16.11
CA VAL A 354 -4.20 -3.40 -16.33
C VAL A 354 -3.55 -3.74 -14.99
N ASN A 355 -3.08 -4.98 -14.87
CA ASN A 355 -2.37 -5.41 -13.67
C ASN A 355 -0.97 -4.80 -13.64
N LEU A 356 -0.80 -3.77 -12.83
CA LEU A 356 0.50 -3.10 -12.59
C LEU A 356 1.35 -3.82 -11.52
N GLY A 357 1.09 -5.10 -11.28
CA GLY A 357 1.77 -5.91 -10.27
C GLY A 357 1.30 -5.57 -8.85
N PRO A 358 2.16 -5.66 -7.82
CA PRO A 358 1.78 -5.40 -6.43
C PRO A 358 1.32 -3.94 -6.17
N VAL A 359 1.23 -3.13 -7.22
CA VAL A 359 0.85 -1.72 -7.21
C VAL A 359 -0.62 -1.54 -7.64
N ALA A 360 -1.50 -2.48 -7.29
CA ALA A 360 -2.95 -2.26 -7.42
C ALA A 360 -3.33 -1.08 -6.51
N MET A 361 -3.75 0.02 -7.10
CA MET A 361 -3.97 1.27 -6.36
C MET A 361 -5.41 1.37 -5.89
N SER A 362 -5.59 1.44 -4.59
CA SER A 362 -6.73 2.16 -4.02
C SER A 362 -6.63 3.65 -4.35
N PRO A 363 -7.75 4.36 -4.53
CA PRO A 363 -7.74 5.79 -4.79
C PRO A 363 -7.04 6.52 -3.65
N VAL A 364 -5.84 7.07 -3.93
CA VAL A 364 -5.08 7.82 -2.93
C VAL A 364 -5.68 9.21 -2.80
N PRO A 365 -6.09 9.63 -1.60
CA PRO A 365 -6.63 10.98 -1.39
C PRO A 365 -5.60 12.04 -1.79
N LEU A 366 -6.06 13.10 -2.43
CA LEU A 366 -5.21 14.21 -2.87
C LEU A 366 -4.42 14.82 -1.68
N ALA A 367 -5.00 14.79 -0.49
CA ALA A 367 -4.37 15.25 0.75
C ALA A 367 -3.09 14.46 1.05
N ASP A 368 -3.11 13.14 0.93
CA ASP A 368 -1.97 12.27 1.21
C ASP A 368 -0.84 12.48 0.20
N VAL A 369 -1.18 12.74 -1.08
CA VAL A 369 -0.20 13.11 -2.12
C VAL A 369 0.55 14.38 -1.75
N LEU A 370 -0.19 15.38 -1.27
CA LEU A 370 0.39 16.67 -0.90
C LEU A 370 1.18 16.58 0.41
N GLU A 371 0.70 15.84 1.41
CA GLU A 371 1.37 15.70 2.70
C GLU A 371 2.72 14.99 2.57
N GLN A 372 2.77 13.91 1.82
CA GLN A 372 4.00 13.12 1.64
C GLN A 372 4.97 13.71 0.64
N GLY A 373 4.48 14.46 -0.34
CA GLY A 373 5.28 15.03 -1.44
C GLY A 373 5.64 16.51 -1.30
N ALA A 374 5.08 17.23 -0.32
CA ALA A 374 5.25 18.68 -0.20
C ALA A 374 6.71 19.12 0.06
N TRP A 375 7.52 18.28 0.68
CA TRP A 375 8.92 18.61 1.02
C TRP A 375 9.77 18.91 -0.20
N PHE A 376 9.62 18.16 -1.28
CA PHE A 376 10.43 18.31 -2.49
C PHE A 376 10.21 19.66 -3.20
N PRO A 377 8.98 20.08 -3.55
CA PRO A 377 8.73 21.40 -4.10
C PRO A 377 9.13 22.52 -3.15
N LEU A 378 9.01 22.35 -1.82
CA LEU A 378 9.45 23.34 -0.84
C LEU A 378 10.97 23.53 -0.84
N VAL A 379 11.75 22.44 -0.92
CA VAL A 379 13.22 22.51 -1.03
C VAL A 379 13.63 23.28 -2.29
N LEU A 380 12.99 23.01 -3.43
CA LEU A 380 13.29 23.73 -4.67
C LEU A 380 12.92 25.21 -4.59
N LEU A 381 11.79 25.52 -3.99
CA LEU A 381 11.36 26.90 -3.79
C LEU A 381 12.41 27.72 -3.01
N ALA A 382 13.10 27.10 -2.06
CA ALA A 382 14.16 27.73 -1.29
C ALA A 382 15.54 27.68 -2.00
N ALA A 383 15.86 26.58 -2.69
CA ALA A 383 17.18 26.36 -3.27
C ALA A 383 17.52 27.33 -4.41
N VAL A 384 16.55 27.71 -5.25
CA VAL A 384 16.77 28.58 -6.39
C VAL A 384 17.15 30.02 -5.95
N PRO A 385 16.40 30.67 -5.04
CA PRO A 385 16.81 31.95 -4.46
C PRO A 385 18.16 31.89 -3.74
N LEU A 386 18.34 30.86 -2.87
CA LEU A 386 19.62 30.69 -2.15
C LEU A 386 20.82 30.57 -3.09
N GLY A 387 20.64 29.93 -4.24
CA GLY A 387 21.68 29.82 -5.26
C GLY A 387 21.99 31.14 -6.00
N CYS A 388 20.98 32.01 -6.11
CA CYS A 388 21.12 33.31 -6.71
C CYS A 388 21.92 34.31 -5.82
N LEU A 389 21.69 34.25 -4.51
CA LEU A 389 22.18 35.19 -3.51
C LEU A 389 23.70 35.47 -3.54
N PRO A 390 24.60 34.46 -3.45
CA PRO A 390 26.02 34.71 -3.28
C PRO A 390 26.61 35.53 -4.44
N ARG A 391 26.26 35.13 -5.65
CA ARG A 391 26.81 35.79 -6.85
C ARG A 391 26.18 37.16 -7.08
N THR A 392 24.89 37.32 -6.79
CA THR A 392 24.23 38.61 -6.89
C THR A 392 24.82 39.63 -5.90
N ILE A 393 25.06 39.18 -4.64
CA ILE A 393 25.69 40.03 -3.62
C ILE A 393 27.08 40.49 -4.09
N VAL A 394 27.90 39.56 -4.61
CA VAL A 394 29.23 39.90 -5.14
C VAL A 394 29.11 40.86 -6.31
N SER A 395 28.26 40.59 -7.29
CA SER A 395 28.07 41.46 -8.45
C SER A 395 27.55 42.86 -8.09
N VAL A 396 26.65 42.93 -7.09
CA VAL A 396 26.08 44.20 -6.63
C VAL A 396 27.03 44.98 -5.75
N LYS A 397 27.81 44.35 -4.87
CA LYS A 397 28.67 45.03 -3.90
C LYS A 397 30.06 45.31 -4.45
N THR A 398 30.64 44.42 -5.25
CA THR A 398 32.07 44.43 -5.55
C THR A 398 32.42 44.97 -6.95
N HIS A 399 31.60 44.65 -7.98
CA HIS A 399 31.91 45.02 -9.35
C HIS A 399 31.43 46.42 -9.71
N LYS A 400 32.27 47.16 -10.39
CA LYS A 400 31.90 48.46 -10.96
C LYS A 400 31.09 48.27 -12.24
N PRO A 401 30.20 49.21 -12.62
CA PRO A 401 29.31 49.04 -13.79
C PRO A 401 30.04 48.69 -15.09
N TYR A 402 31.23 49.26 -15.33
CA TYR A 402 32.02 49.03 -16.55
C TYR A 402 32.65 47.62 -16.60
N GLU A 403 32.93 47.00 -15.45
CA GLU A 403 33.47 45.62 -15.37
C GLU A 403 32.43 44.59 -15.79
N LEU A 404 31.18 44.78 -15.37
CA LEU A 404 30.06 43.93 -15.71
C LEU A 404 29.59 44.03 -17.16
N LEU A 405 29.97 45.11 -17.88
CA LEU A 405 29.66 45.26 -19.30
C LEU A 405 30.74 44.66 -20.21
N ARG A 406 31.92 44.31 -19.65
CA ARG A 406 33.05 43.75 -20.38
C ARG A 406 33.09 42.21 -20.37
N GLU A 407 32.42 41.57 -19.40
CA GLU A 407 32.20 40.12 -19.37
C GLU A 407 31.01 39.72 -20.28
#